data_92dca25d7e40f041c37541e5742f552a
#
_entry.id   92dca25d7e40f041c37541e5742f552a
#
_cell.length_a   1.000
_cell.length_b   1.000
_cell.length_c   1.000
_cell.angle_alpha   90.00
_cell.angle_beta   90.00
_cell.angle_gamma   90.00
#
_symmetry.space_group_name_H-M   'P 1'
#
loop_
_entity.id
_entity.type
_entity.pdbx_description
1 polymer ?
#
loop_
_entity_poly.entity_id
_entity_poly.type
_entity_poly.pdbx_seq_one_letter_code
_entity_poly.pdbx_strand_id
1 'polypeptide(L)'
;MILRTRAFAFQGLAMLALSAAAGAVAQGTQEETLQQYSQAGQQALAAGRYEEAESDFKKLLAIAPDIAEIHATLGLVYFQEKKFDQAVPELRRALKLKPGLGRASTLLAMSLSEVGEYQEALPGLQKGFQQATDPASKRMCGLQLMRTYTGLERDKDAVTVALELNRLYPDDPEILYHTGRVYSNYAFLTLHKLEVVAPTSIWRHQAAAEAFESEGSTNLAIGEYREVLKLDPHRPNIHYRIGRTLLSRYQLNHTPEDRAEAVQEFEQELQLDPGNANAIYELAEIHRQQNELDQAQRLFESALQYYPDFEEAQVGLATTLMAQQKPDLALPHLQRAVVLNADDEVAWYRLAQADRALGNKDEQTKALAQFQRLRSQIALQQGTSTPGEVTKQVLQNGEVQ
;
A
#
# COMPACT_ATOMS: atom_id res chain seq x y z
N MET A 1 -19.35 2.95 0.99
CA MET A 1 -19.35 4.09 1.92
C MET A 1 -19.02 5.32 1.10
N ILE A 2 -20.01 6.16 0.84
CA ILE A 2 -19.94 7.26 -0.13
C ILE A 2 -19.11 8.38 0.49
N LEU A 3 -17.90 8.60 -0.01
CA LEU A 3 -17.08 9.76 0.32
C LEU A 3 -17.77 11.01 -0.22
N ARG A 4 -18.37 11.77 0.69
CA ARG A 4 -18.78 13.16 0.44
C ARG A 4 -17.52 13.98 0.20
N THR A 5 -17.18 14.22 -1.05
CA THR A 5 -16.21 15.23 -1.45
C THR A 5 -16.71 16.58 -0.91
N ARG A 6 -16.04 17.11 0.10
CA ARG A 6 -16.28 18.48 0.58
C ARG A 6 -15.95 19.42 -0.59
N ALA A 7 -16.99 20.10 -1.06
CA ALA A 7 -16.87 21.18 -2.02
C ALA A 7 -15.86 22.21 -1.49
N PHE A 8 -14.82 22.47 -2.28
CA PHE A 8 -13.86 23.53 -2.00
C PHE A 8 -14.59 24.87 -1.99
N ALA A 9 -14.66 25.51 -0.85
CA ALA A 9 -15.20 26.87 -0.71
C ALA A 9 -14.23 27.83 -1.42
N PHE A 10 -14.54 28.19 -2.65
CA PHE A 10 -13.93 29.28 -3.36
C PHE A 10 -14.44 30.62 -2.82
N GLN A 11 -13.90 31.07 -1.71
CA GLN A 11 -14.07 32.46 -1.28
C GLN A 11 -13.00 33.32 -1.96
N GLY A 12 -13.42 34.20 -2.81
CA GLY A 12 -12.57 35.27 -3.36
C GLY A 12 -12.60 35.44 -4.87
N LEU A 13 -13.77 35.70 -5.47
CA LEU A 13 -13.81 36.50 -6.70
C LEU A 13 -14.00 37.94 -6.29
N ALA A 14 -13.00 38.79 -6.64
CA ALA A 14 -13.08 40.20 -6.49
C ALA A 14 -14.31 40.74 -7.24
N MET A 15 -15.13 41.55 -6.54
CA MET A 15 -16.17 42.34 -7.21
C MET A 15 -15.56 43.10 -8.38
N LEU A 16 -16.10 42.88 -9.58
CA LEU A 16 -15.84 43.70 -10.74
C LEU A 16 -16.38 45.12 -10.44
N ALA A 17 -15.47 46.03 -10.08
CA ALA A 17 -15.76 47.45 -10.13
C ALA A 17 -15.68 47.88 -11.59
N LEU A 18 -16.80 47.93 -12.29
CA LEU A 18 -16.94 48.61 -13.57
C LEU A 18 -17.12 50.10 -13.32
N SER A 19 -16.11 50.89 -13.68
CA SER A 19 -16.23 52.36 -13.71
C SER A 19 -17.05 52.80 -14.92
N ALA A 20 -18.12 53.54 -14.66
CA ALA A 20 -19.09 54.08 -15.60
C ALA A 20 -18.51 55.18 -16.49
N ALA A 21 -18.88 55.16 -17.78
CA ALA A 21 -19.06 56.38 -18.58
C ALA A 21 -20.08 56.15 -19.69
N ALA A 22 -21.20 56.79 -19.50
CA ALA A 22 -22.20 57.31 -20.41
C ALA A 22 -22.71 56.51 -21.63
N GLY A 23 -23.95 55.95 -21.43
CA GLY A 23 -24.79 55.37 -22.45
C GLY A 23 -26.06 54.75 -21.82
N ALA A 24 -26.95 55.58 -21.26
CA ALA A 24 -27.57 55.29 -19.96
C ALA A 24 -28.90 54.49 -19.94
N VAL A 25 -29.41 53.82 -20.99
CA VAL A 25 -30.66 53.03 -20.84
C VAL A 25 -30.51 51.61 -21.38
N ALA A 26 -29.81 51.37 -22.48
CA ALA A 26 -29.54 50.03 -23.00
C ALA A 26 -28.40 49.32 -22.21
N GLN A 27 -27.51 50.05 -21.54
CA GLN A 27 -26.42 49.53 -20.72
C GLN A 27 -26.91 49.03 -19.35
N GLY A 28 -27.92 49.64 -18.74
CA GLY A 28 -28.47 49.21 -17.45
C GLY A 28 -29.04 47.79 -17.49
N THR A 29 -29.78 47.46 -18.53
CA THR A 29 -30.38 46.10 -18.67
C THR A 29 -29.34 45.02 -19.00
N GLN A 30 -28.27 45.41 -19.71
CA GLN A 30 -27.18 44.44 -20.02
C GLN A 30 -26.28 44.19 -18.79
N GLU A 31 -26.04 45.24 -17.99
CA GLU A 31 -25.27 45.13 -16.76
C GLU A 31 -26.02 44.34 -15.68
N GLU A 32 -27.32 44.54 -15.52
CA GLU A 32 -28.19 43.74 -14.66
C GLU A 32 -28.22 42.26 -15.10
N THR A 33 -28.29 41.99 -16.39
CA THR A 33 -28.26 40.64 -16.95
C THR A 33 -26.94 39.93 -16.70
N LEU A 34 -25.80 40.62 -16.85
CA LEU A 34 -24.47 40.11 -16.55
C LEU A 34 -24.33 39.75 -15.05
N GLN A 35 -24.80 40.64 -14.16
CA GLN A 35 -24.79 40.40 -12.73
C GLN A 35 -25.66 39.20 -12.33
N GLN A 36 -26.87 39.07 -12.93
CA GLN A 36 -27.78 37.99 -12.68
C GLN A 36 -27.17 36.64 -13.07
N TYR A 37 -26.64 36.47 -14.29
CA TYR A 37 -26.01 35.22 -14.71
C TYR A 37 -24.73 34.94 -13.95
N SER A 38 -23.94 35.95 -13.59
CA SER A 38 -22.74 35.79 -12.78
C SER A 38 -23.08 35.23 -11.38
N GLN A 39 -24.10 35.83 -10.74
CA GLN A 39 -24.54 35.37 -9.42
C GLN A 39 -25.17 33.98 -9.47
N ALA A 40 -26.03 33.73 -10.44
CA ALA A 40 -26.67 32.41 -10.63
C ALA A 40 -25.64 31.29 -10.88
N GLY A 41 -24.70 31.53 -11.81
CA GLY A 41 -23.64 30.58 -12.14
C GLY A 41 -22.71 30.31 -10.96
N GLN A 42 -22.36 31.35 -10.18
CA GLN A 42 -21.54 31.16 -8.96
C GLN A 42 -22.28 30.38 -7.87
N GLN A 43 -23.57 30.65 -7.66
CA GLN A 43 -24.40 29.89 -6.73
C GLN A 43 -24.57 28.43 -7.15
N ALA A 44 -24.78 28.19 -8.45
CA ALA A 44 -24.88 26.84 -9.01
C ALA A 44 -23.54 26.07 -8.83
N LEU A 45 -22.40 26.71 -9.15
CA LEU A 45 -21.08 26.14 -8.94
C LEU A 45 -20.81 25.82 -7.47
N ALA A 46 -21.12 26.73 -6.56
CA ALA A 46 -20.95 26.51 -5.12
C ALA A 46 -21.85 25.38 -4.58
N ALA A 47 -23.03 25.18 -5.20
CA ALA A 47 -23.96 24.11 -4.88
C ALA A 47 -23.64 22.78 -5.57
N GLY A 48 -22.58 22.71 -6.43
CA GLY A 48 -22.23 21.51 -7.19
C GLY A 48 -23.16 21.22 -8.37
N ARG A 49 -24.00 22.19 -8.77
CA ARG A 49 -24.90 22.09 -9.91
C ARG A 49 -24.18 22.57 -11.17
N TYR A 50 -23.26 21.75 -11.64
CA TYR A 50 -22.31 22.13 -12.70
C TYR A 50 -22.97 22.42 -14.04
N GLU A 51 -23.98 21.66 -14.45
CA GLU A 51 -24.72 21.89 -15.70
C GLU A 51 -25.43 23.27 -15.73
N GLU A 52 -26.02 23.69 -14.60
CA GLU A 52 -26.60 25.03 -14.48
C GLU A 52 -25.53 26.11 -14.54
N ALA A 53 -24.41 25.91 -13.83
CA ALA A 53 -23.25 26.81 -13.86
C ALA A 53 -22.68 26.95 -15.28
N GLU A 54 -22.50 25.83 -16.01
CA GLU A 54 -22.07 25.80 -17.41
C GLU A 54 -23.00 26.66 -18.29
N SER A 55 -24.33 26.47 -18.17
CA SER A 55 -25.32 27.23 -18.94
C SER A 55 -25.21 28.72 -18.68
N ASP A 56 -25.09 29.15 -17.42
CA ASP A 56 -25.06 30.55 -17.06
C ASP A 56 -23.74 31.24 -17.46
N PHE A 57 -22.59 30.57 -17.29
CA PHE A 57 -21.32 31.09 -17.75
C PHE A 57 -21.21 31.15 -19.28
N LYS A 58 -21.84 30.24 -20.03
CA LYS A 58 -21.96 30.35 -21.50
C LYS A 58 -22.78 31.57 -21.94
N LYS A 59 -23.89 31.86 -21.24
CA LYS A 59 -24.66 33.08 -21.49
C LYS A 59 -23.83 34.35 -21.19
N LEU A 60 -23.03 34.33 -20.13
CA LEU A 60 -22.11 35.42 -19.82
C LEU A 60 -21.07 35.61 -20.93
N LEU A 61 -20.47 34.56 -21.46
CA LEU A 61 -19.50 34.63 -22.53
C LEU A 61 -20.12 35.10 -23.86
N ALA A 62 -21.41 34.79 -24.10
CA ALA A 62 -22.12 35.34 -25.26
C ALA A 62 -22.30 36.86 -25.21
N ILE A 63 -22.38 37.44 -23.99
CA ILE A 63 -22.51 38.89 -23.78
C ILE A 63 -21.13 39.55 -23.66
N ALA A 64 -20.19 38.90 -22.98
CA ALA A 64 -18.87 39.45 -22.65
C ALA A 64 -17.74 38.42 -22.93
N PRO A 65 -17.36 38.21 -24.20
CA PRO A 65 -16.46 37.13 -24.64
C PRO A 65 -14.98 37.32 -24.27
N ASP A 66 -14.58 38.52 -23.81
CA ASP A 66 -13.19 38.84 -23.55
C ASP A 66 -12.88 39.01 -22.05
N ILE A 67 -13.69 38.43 -21.17
CA ILE A 67 -13.44 38.45 -19.71
C ILE A 67 -12.73 37.18 -19.30
N ALA A 68 -11.47 37.29 -18.90
CA ALA A 68 -10.59 36.20 -18.56
C ALA A 68 -11.14 35.34 -17.39
N GLU A 69 -11.73 35.97 -16.39
CA GLU A 69 -12.28 35.34 -15.20
C GLU A 69 -13.49 34.44 -15.53
N ILE A 70 -14.32 34.80 -16.52
CA ILE A 70 -15.45 34.00 -16.95
C ILE A 70 -14.94 32.72 -17.63
N HIS A 71 -13.98 32.85 -18.56
CA HIS A 71 -13.33 31.69 -19.19
C HIS A 71 -12.66 30.79 -18.15
N ALA A 72 -11.95 31.35 -17.16
CA ALA A 72 -11.32 30.59 -16.11
C ALA A 72 -12.35 29.82 -15.26
N THR A 73 -13.50 30.45 -14.98
CA THR A 73 -14.56 29.82 -14.18
C THR A 73 -15.30 28.74 -14.99
N LEU A 74 -15.58 28.97 -16.26
CA LEU A 74 -16.17 27.94 -17.14
C LEU A 74 -15.20 26.76 -17.30
N GLY A 75 -13.89 27.01 -17.44
CA GLY A 75 -12.86 25.98 -17.45
C GLY A 75 -12.84 25.19 -16.14
N LEU A 76 -13.04 25.83 -14.98
CA LEU A 76 -13.19 25.14 -13.70
C LEU A 76 -14.48 24.28 -13.67
N VAL A 77 -15.61 24.77 -14.19
CA VAL A 77 -16.85 23.99 -14.28
C VAL A 77 -16.62 22.73 -15.09
N TYR A 78 -16.05 22.87 -16.29
CA TYR A 78 -15.70 21.71 -17.13
C TYR A 78 -14.74 20.73 -16.44
N PHE A 79 -13.76 21.24 -15.70
CA PHE A 79 -12.85 20.40 -14.92
C PHE A 79 -13.60 19.59 -13.86
N GLN A 80 -14.55 20.19 -13.14
CA GLN A 80 -15.38 19.51 -12.14
C GLN A 80 -16.29 18.43 -12.76
N GLU A 81 -16.80 18.69 -13.97
CA GLU A 81 -17.57 17.74 -14.74
C GLU A 81 -16.72 16.67 -15.46
N LYS A 82 -15.37 16.72 -15.30
CA LYS A 82 -14.41 15.87 -16.01
C LYS A 82 -14.47 15.99 -17.53
N LYS A 83 -14.99 17.12 -18.04
CA LYS A 83 -15.00 17.49 -19.45
C LYS A 83 -13.68 18.18 -19.82
N PHE A 84 -12.56 17.48 -19.67
CA PHE A 84 -11.22 18.08 -19.77
C PHE A 84 -10.92 18.64 -21.15
N ASP A 85 -11.40 18.01 -22.22
CA ASP A 85 -11.28 18.51 -23.60
C ASP A 85 -11.93 19.89 -23.78
N GLN A 86 -13.00 20.20 -23.02
CA GLN A 86 -13.66 21.50 -23.03
C GLN A 86 -13.01 22.47 -22.05
N ALA A 87 -12.44 21.99 -20.95
CA ALA A 87 -11.73 22.82 -19.99
C ALA A 87 -10.47 23.47 -20.59
N VAL A 88 -9.68 22.70 -21.36
CA VAL A 88 -8.42 23.16 -21.95
C VAL A 88 -8.56 24.43 -22.78
N PRO A 89 -9.46 24.51 -23.79
CA PRO A 89 -9.59 25.73 -24.60
C PRO A 89 -10.04 26.96 -23.80
N GLU A 90 -10.95 26.77 -22.83
CA GLU A 90 -11.42 27.88 -22.00
C GLU A 90 -10.31 28.41 -21.08
N LEU A 91 -9.54 27.51 -20.45
CA LEU A 91 -8.41 27.90 -19.60
C LEU A 91 -7.27 28.56 -20.41
N ARG A 92 -7.00 28.04 -21.63
CA ARG A 92 -6.04 28.72 -22.55
C ARG A 92 -6.52 30.09 -22.92
N ARG A 93 -7.82 30.28 -23.19
CA ARG A 93 -8.38 31.62 -23.50
C ARG A 93 -8.25 32.53 -22.29
N ALA A 94 -8.58 32.10 -21.10
CA ALA A 94 -8.42 32.84 -19.86
C ALA A 94 -6.98 33.34 -19.66
N LEU A 95 -6.00 32.45 -19.85
CA LEU A 95 -4.58 32.79 -19.69
C LEU A 95 -4.03 33.66 -20.82
N LYS A 96 -4.59 33.57 -22.04
CA LYS A 96 -4.26 34.49 -23.14
C LYS A 96 -4.73 35.92 -22.84
N LEU A 97 -5.92 36.06 -22.24
CA LEU A 97 -6.47 37.36 -21.84
C LEU A 97 -5.77 37.94 -20.60
N LYS A 98 -5.43 37.05 -19.63
CA LYS A 98 -4.80 37.46 -18.37
C LYS A 98 -3.77 36.40 -17.92
N PRO A 99 -2.50 36.52 -18.30
CA PRO A 99 -1.45 35.52 -18.02
C PRO A 99 -1.17 35.27 -16.53
N GLY A 100 -1.54 36.21 -15.66
CA GLY A 100 -1.29 36.17 -14.22
C GLY A 100 -2.29 35.31 -13.41
N LEU A 101 -3.25 34.62 -14.04
CA LEU A 101 -4.23 33.78 -13.36
C LEU A 101 -3.62 32.43 -12.92
N GLY A 102 -2.89 32.44 -11.82
CA GLY A 102 -2.15 31.23 -11.34
C GLY A 102 -3.03 30.00 -11.16
N ARG A 103 -4.27 30.15 -10.64
CA ARG A 103 -5.22 29.04 -10.50
C ARG A 103 -5.66 28.47 -11.84
N ALA A 104 -5.93 29.30 -12.83
CA ALA A 104 -6.26 28.84 -14.18
C ALA A 104 -5.09 28.14 -14.84
N SER A 105 -3.84 28.55 -14.59
CA SER A 105 -2.64 27.85 -15.04
C SER A 105 -2.52 26.46 -14.46
N THR A 106 -2.78 26.30 -13.17
CA THR A 106 -2.75 24.99 -12.52
C THR A 106 -3.88 24.08 -13.03
N LEU A 107 -5.09 24.61 -13.18
CA LEU A 107 -6.22 23.84 -13.73
C LEU A 107 -5.97 23.44 -15.19
N LEU A 108 -5.38 24.31 -16.00
CA LEU A 108 -4.98 23.98 -17.36
C LEU A 108 -3.99 22.83 -17.37
N ALA A 109 -2.97 22.90 -16.53
CA ALA A 109 -1.96 21.84 -16.45
C ALA A 109 -2.56 20.51 -15.99
N MET A 110 -3.51 20.50 -15.03
CA MET A 110 -4.23 19.32 -14.63
C MET A 110 -5.10 18.76 -15.76
N SER A 111 -5.85 19.64 -16.46
CA SER A 111 -6.69 19.23 -17.59
C SER A 111 -5.88 18.65 -18.75
N LEU A 112 -4.73 19.25 -19.05
CA LEU A 112 -3.78 18.72 -20.05
C LEU A 112 -3.25 17.34 -19.69
N SER A 113 -2.94 17.12 -18.42
CA SER A 113 -2.54 15.78 -17.94
C SER A 113 -3.64 14.74 -18.11
N GLU A 114 -4.91 15.13 -17.89
CA GLU A 114 -6.05 14.22 -18.05
C GLU A 114 -6.31 13.85 -19.51
N VAL A 115 -6.06 14.77 -20.46
CA VAL A 115 -6.21 14.50 -21.91
C VAL A 115 -4.94 13.91 -22.54
N GLY A 116 -3.87 13.66 -21.74
CA GLY A 116 -2.65 13.02 -22.23
C GLY A 116 -1.60 13.98 -22.82
N GLU A 117 -1.83 15.30 -22.77
CA GLU A 117 -0.89 16.32 -23.23
C GLU A 117 0.22 16.58 -22.19
N TYR A 118 0.94 15.52 -21.84
CA TYR A 118 1.85 15.49 -20.69
C TYR A 118 3.00 16.50 -20.79
N GLN A 119 3.55 16.70 -21.99
CA GLN A 119 4.66 17.63 -22.19
C GLN A 119 4.27 19.07 -21.86
N GLU A 120 3.05 19.48 -22.26
CA GLU A 120 2.54 20.84 -21.98
C GLU A 120 2.09 20.97 -20.52
N ALA A 121 1.54 19.89 -19.92
CA ALA A 121 1.08 19.85 -18.54
C ALA A 121 2.22 20.04 -17.52
N LEU A 122 3.39 19.45 -17.79
CA LEU A 122 4.46 19.25 -16.83
C LEU A 122 4.93 20.55 -16.15
N PRO A 123 5.27 21.66 -16.85
CA PRO A 123 5.76 22.87 -16.18
C PRO A 123 4.73 23.48 -15.23
N GLY A 124 3.46 23.47 -15.61
CA GLY A 124 2.36 24.01 -14.80
C GLY A 124 2.12 23.16 -13.54
N LEU A 125 2.18 21.84 -13.66
CA LEU A 125 2.03 20.93 -12.53
C LEU A 125 3.22 21.01 -11.55
N GLN A 126 4.45 21.10 -12.06
CA GLN A 126 5.64 21.28 -11.22
C GLN A 126 5.53 22.56 -10.40
N LYS A 127 5.19 23.68 -11.06
CA LYS A 127 4.99 24.96 -10.39
C LYS A 127 3.85 24.87 -9.37
N GLY A 128 2.72 24.27 -9.75
CA GLY A 128 1.57 24.09 -8.88
C GLY A 128 1.92 23.26 -7.64
N PHE A 129 2.64 22.15 -7.79
CA PHE A 129 3.06 21.30 -6.68
C PHE A 129 4.05 22.00 -5.73
N GLN A 130 5.00 22.75 -6.27
CA GLN A 130 5.99 23.48 -5.48
C GLN A 130 5.38 24.67 -4.73
N GLN A 131 4.47 25.40 -5.35
CA GLN A 131 3.92 26.65 -4.83
C GLN A 131 2.61 26.49 -4.07
N ALA A 132 1.97 25.33 -4.12
CA ALA A 132 0.73 25.10 -3.39
C ALA A 132 0.95 25.25 -1.88
N THR A 133 0.19 26.15 -1.28
CA THR A 133 0.19 26.40 0.16
C THR A 133 -0.88 25.59 0.89
N ASP A 134 -1.95 25.22 0.19
CA ASP A 134 -3.00 24.37 0.76
C ASP A 134 -2.74 22.88 0.43
N PRO A 135 -3.00 21.98 1.42
CA PRO A 135 -2.73 20.55 1.27
C PRO A 135 -3.47 19.89 0.10
N ALA A 136 -4.70 20.32 -0.17
CA ALA A 136 -5.53 19.69 -1.19
C ALA A 136 -5.03 20.00 -2.61
N SER A 137 -4.65 21.24 -2.90
CA SER A 137 -4.03 21.60 -4.18
C SER A 137 -2.68 20.90 -4.35
N LYS A 138 -1.88 20.82 -3.31
CA LYS A 138 -0.60 20.11 -3.34
C LYS A 138 -0.79 18.63 -3.66
N ARG A 139 -1.75 18.00 -3.00
CA ARG A 139 -2.13 16.59 -3.24
C ARG A 139 -2.55 16.37 -4.69
N MET A 140 -3.46 17.19 -5.19
CA MET A 140 -3.96 17.07 -6.57
C MET A 140 -2.83 17.25 -7.60
N CYS A 141 -2.01 18.30 -7.45
CA CYS A 141 -0.86 18.52 -8.34
C CYS A 141 0.12 17.35 -8.30
N GLY A 142 0.38 16.79 -7.13
CA GLY A 142 1.29 15.66 -6.97
C GLY A 142 0.78 14.38 -7.67
N LEU A 143 -0.50 14.05 -7.51
CA LEU A 143 -1.13 12.92 -8.22
C LEU A 143 -1.05 13.10 -9.75
N GLN A 144 -1.33 14.30 -10.23
CA GLN A 144 -1.22 14.61 -11.66
C GLN A 144 0.24 14.61 -12.17
N LEU A 145 1.20 14.98 -11.32
CA LEU A 145 2.63 14.87 -11.65
C LEU A 145 3.06 13.41 -11.79
N MET A 146 2.66 12.54 -10.87
CA MET A 146 2.96 11.10 -10.99
C MET A 146 2.42 10.55 -12.31
N ARG A 147 1.15 10.86 -12.65
CA ARG A 147 0.54 10.47 -13.92
C ARG A 147 1.32 11.02 -15.12
N THR A 148 1.65 12.30 -15.09
CA THR A 148 2.36 13.00 -16.17
C THR A 148 3.76 12.41 -16.37
N TYR A 149 4.52 12.18 -15.29
CA TYR A 149 5.84 11.57 -15.39
C TYR A 149 5.77 10.14 -15.90
N THR A 150 4.79 9.36 -15.45
CA THR A 150 4.58 7.98 -15.97
C THR A 150 4.24 8.01 -17.46
N GLY A 151 3.36 8.93 -17.91
CA GLY A 151 3.02 9.07 -19.32
C GLY A 151 4.17 9.59 -20.20
N LEU A 152 5.18 10.20 -19.61
CA LEU A 152 6.42 10.65 -20.27
C LEU A 152 7.57 9.64 -20.14
N GLU A 153 7.33 8.46 -19.57
CA GLU A 153 8.35 7.43 -19.28
C GLU A 153 9.49 7.95 -18.38
N ARG A 154 9.18 8.95 -17.55
CA ARG A 154 10.10 9.57 -16.59
C ARG A 154 9.92 8.91 -15.21
N ASP A 155 10.11 7.59 -15.14
CA ASP A 155 9.78 6.78 -13.97
C ASP A 155 10.50 7.22 -12.68
N LYS A 156 11.77 7.66 -12.77
CA LYS A 156 12.52 8.18 -11.62
C LYS A 156 11.87 9.43 -11.01
N ASP A 157 11.37 10.32 -11.86
CA ASP A 157 10.68 11.52 -11.41
C ASP A 157 9.32 11.17 -10.80
N ALA A 158 8.61 10.21 -11.38
CA ALA A 158 7.36 9.68 -10.81
C ALA A 158 7.58 9.08 -9.41
N VAL A 159 8.64 8.28 -9.23
CA VAL A 159 9.03 7.71 -7.93
C VAL A 159 9.36 8.82 -6.92
N THR A 160 10.08 9.86 -7.33
CA THR A 160 10.43 11.00 -6.46
C THR A 160 9.18 11.70 -5.92
N VAL A 161 8.21 11.97 -6.80
CA VAL A 161 6.94 12.58 -6.39
C VAL A 161 6.12 11.65 -5.51
N ALA A 162 6.11 10.35 -5.81
CA ALA A 162 5.42 9.34 -5.00
C ALA A 162 5.96 9.28 -3.56
N LEU A 163 7.29 9.31 -3.40
CA LEU A 163 7.94 9.37 -2.08
C LEU A 163 7.52 10.61 -1.28
N GLU A 164 7.51 11.77 -1.94
CA GLU A 164 7.12 13.02 -1.28
C GLU A 164 5.64 13.01 -0.90
N LEU A 165 4.75 12.49 -1.76
CA LEU A 165 3.33 12.37 -1.45
C LEU A 165 3.07 11.41 -0.28
N ASN A 166 3.73 10.25 -0.23
CA ASN A 166 3.62 9.33 0.90
C ASN A 166 4.09 9.97 2.21
N ARG A 167 5.17 10.77 2.15
CA ARG A 167 5.65 11.50 3.34
C ARG A 167 4.64 12.54 3.83
N LEU A 168 3.94 13.22 2.92
CA LEU A 168 2.97 14.27 3.25
C LEU A 168 1.58 13.70 3.64
N TYR A 169 1.20 12.57 3.07
CA TYR A 169 -0.13 11.96 3.20
C TYR A 169 -0.02 10.43 3.39
N PRO A 170 0.56 9.96 4.52
CA PRO A 170 0.92 8.54 4.71
C PRO A 170 -0.27 7.59 4.69
N ASP A 171 -1.46 8.07 5.09
CA ASP A 171 -2.66 7.25 5.23
C ASP A 171 -3.71 7.52 4.12
N ASP A 172 -3.33 8.24 3.06
CA ASP A 172 -4.25 8.53 1.95
C ASP A 172 -4.34 7.33 1.00
N PRO A 173 -5.51 6.68 0.89
CA PRO A 173 -5.63 5.44 0.13
C PRO A 173 -5.42 5.61 -1.38
N GLU A 174 -5.75 6.78 -1.96
CA GLU A 174 -5.51 7.04 -3.38
C GLU A 174 -4.02 7.24 -3.66
N ILE A 175 -3.32 7.97 -2.78
CA ILE A 175 -1.86 8.13 -2.88
C ILE A 175 -1.17 6.79 -2.71
N LEU A 176 -1.53 6.00 -1.69
CA LEU A 176 -0.98 4.66 -1.47
C LEU A 176 -1.18 3.75 -2.70
N TYR A 177 -2.37 3.76 -3.29
CA TYR A 177 -2.68 2.98 -4.49
C TYR A 177 -1.80 3.38 -5.69
N HIS A 178 -1.75 4.69 -6.01
CA HIS A 178 -0.97 5.16 -7.15
C HIS A 178 0.54 5.02 -6.92
N THR A 179 1.01 5.21 -5.69
CA THR A 179 2.41 4.99 -5.32
C THR A 179 2.80 3.53 -5.49
N GLY A 180 1.98 2.60 -5.01
CA GLY A 180 2.22 1.18 -5.21
C GLY A 180 2.36 0.81 -6.69
N ARG A 181 1.51 1.37 -7.56
CA ARG A 181 1.62 1.18 -9.01
C ARG A 181 2.90 1.74 -9.61
N VAL A 182 3.30 2.95 -9.19
CA VAL A 182 4.55 3.59 -9.67
C VAL A 182 5.76 2.76 -9.26
N TYR A 183 5.80 2.28 -8.00
CA TYR A 183 6.91 1.44 -7.52
C TYR A 183 6.96 0.10 -8.23
N SER A 184 5.81 -0.56 -8.40
CA SER A 184 5.74 -1.85 -9.12
C SER A 184 6.21 -1.71 -10.57
N ASN A 185 5.78 -0.67 -11.28
CA ASN A 185 6.23 -0.40 -12.64
C ASN A 185 7.75 -0.14 -12.69
N TYR A 186 8.26 0.68 -11.79
CA TYR A 186 9.68 1.00 -11.74
C TYR A 186 10.54 -0.22 -11.38
N ALA A 187 10.08 -1.05 -10.44
CA ALA A 187 10.73 -2.32 -10.11
C ALA A 187 10.76 -3.26 -11.32
N PHE A 188 9.64 -3.45 -12.00
CA PHE A 188 9.54 -4.27 -13.22
C PHE A 188 10.52 -3.80 -14.30
N LEU A 189 10.54 -2.51 -14.64
CA LEU A 189 11.44 -1.96 -15.64
C LEU A 189 12.92 -2.12 -15.25
N THR A 190 13.23 -1.99 -13.95
CA THR A 190 14.59 -2.17 -13.44
C THR A 190 15.04 -3.62 -13.54
N LEU A 191 14.19 -4.58 -13.17
CA LEU A 191 14.47 -6.01 -13.30
C LEU A 191 14.56 -6.46 -14.77
N HIS A 192 13.68 -5.95 -15.63
CA HIS A 192 13.77 -6.19 -17.07
C HIS A 192 15.08 -5.67 -17.65
N LYS A 193 15.52 -4.47 -17.22
CA LYS A 193 16.84 -3.97 -17.62
C LYS A 193 17.97 -4.87 -17.14
N LEU A 194 17.89 -5.41 -15.91
CA LEU A 194 18.87 -6.37 -15.39
C LEU A 194 18.96 -7.61 -16.29
N GLU A 195 17.82 -8.14 -16.72
CA GLU A 195 17.74 -9.29 -17.62
C GLU A 195 18.44 -9.02 -18.98
N VAL A 196 18.27 -7.80 -19.53
CA VAL A 196 18.88 -7.41 -20.81
C VAL A 196 20.39 -7.18 -20.68
N VAL A 197 20.84 -6.48 -19.61
CA VAL A 197 22.26 -6.08 -19.50
C VAL A 197 23.14 -7.15 -18.88
N ALA A 198 22.58 -8.09 -18.12
CA ALA A 198 23.32 -9.12 -17.40
C ALA A 198 22.56 -10.45 -17.29
N PRO A 199 22.18 -11.09 -18.41
CA PRO A 199 21.28 -12.24 -18.47
C PRO A 199 21.78 -13.48 -17.72
N THR A 200 23.09 -13.62 -17.54
CA THR A 200 23.74 -14.75 -16.86
C THR A 200 24.32 -14.39 -15.50
N SER A 201 23.93 -13.24 -14.96
CA SER A 201 24.43 -12.78 -13.66
C SER A 201 23.73 -13.46 -12.49
N ILE A 202 24.44 -13.58 -11.38
CA ILE A 202 23.88 -14.02 -10.10
C ILE A 202 22.61 -13.24 -9.74
N TRP A 203 22.63 -11.93 -9.97
CA TRP A 203 21.53 -11.03 -9.62
C TRP A 203 20.27 -11.31 -10.45
N ARG A 204 20.44 -11.63 -11.75
CA ARG A 204 19.31 -12.00 -12.62
C ARG A 204 18.69 -13.32 -12.15
N HIS A 205 19.52 -14.36 -11.89
CA HIS A 205 19.04 -15.65 -11.42
C HIS A 205 18.37 -15.53 -10.06
N GLN A 206 18.95 -14.76 -9.13
CA GLN A 206 18.33 -14.53 -7.83
C GLN A 206 16.99 -13.82 -7.95
N ALA A 207 16.89 -12.74 -8.76
CA ALA A 207 15.64 -12.02 -8.96
C ALA A 207 14.55 -12.89 -9.60
N ALA A 208 14.92 -13.74 -10.58
CA ALA A 208 14.00 -14.70 -11.18
C ALA A 208 13.52 -15.75 -10.17
N ALA A 209 14.43 -16.27 -9.34
CA ALA A 209 14.09 -17.24 -8.30
C ALA A 209 13.09 -16.65 -7.29
N GLU A 210 13.33 -15.43 -6.82
CA GLU A 210 12.45 -14.71 -5.89
C GLU A 210 11.06 -14.41 -6.50
N ALA A 211 11.02 -14.09 -7.80
CA ALA A 211 9.76 -13.92 -8.51
C ALA A 211 8.97 -15.23 -8.60
N PHE A 212 9.61 -16.32 -9.03
CA PHE A 212 8.97 -17.64 -9.10
C PHE A 212 8.54 -18.17 -7.72
N GLU A 213 9.32 -17.88 -6.66
CA GLU A 213 8.93 -18.21 -5.29
C GLU A 213 7.63 -17.49 -4.89
N SER A 214 7.52 -16.19 -5.20
CA SER A 214 6.32 -15.40 -4.90
C SER A 214 5.08 -15.85 -5.69
N GLU A 215 5.26 -16.38 -6.89
CA GLU A 215 4.22 -16.95 -7.75
C GLU A 215 3.83 -18.38 -7.36
N GLY A 216 4.54 -19.00 -6.41
CA GLY A 216 4.36 -20.42 -6.05
C GLY A 216 4.90 -21.41 -7.07
N SER A 217 5.69 -20.93 -8.06
CA SER A 217 6.33 -21.74 -9.08
C SER A 217 7.61 -22.41 -8.55
N THR A 218 7.44 -23.29 -7.53
CA THR A 218 8.54 -23.83 -6.72
C THR A 218 9.65 -24.50 -7.52
N ASN A 219 9.32 -25.25 -8.58
CA ASN A 219 10.34 -25.93 -9.42
C ASN A 219 11.23 -24.92 -10.17
N LEU A 220 10.65 -23.85 -10.69
CA LEU A 220 11.38 -22.80 -11.38
C LEU A 220 12.25 -22.01 -10.39
N ALA A 221 11.71 -21.67 -9.22
CA ALA A 221 12.45 -21.00 -8.17
C ALA A 221 13.71 -21.79 -7.75
N ILE A 222 13.57 -23.09 -7.43
CA ILE A 222 14.68 -23.96 -7.08
C ILE A 222 15.71 -24.02 -8.22
N GLY A 223 15.25 -24.13 -9.46
CA GLY A 223 16.12 -24.14 -10.64
C GLY A 223 17.00 -22.89 -10.71
N GLU A 224 16.41 -21.72 -10.56
CA GLU A 224 17.12 -20.44 -10.61
C GLU A 224 18.05 -20.25 -9.40
N TYR A 225 17.65 -20.63 -8.18
CA TYR A 225 18.54 -20.61 -7.01
C TYR A 225 19.76 -21.54 -7.20
N ARG A 226 19.59 -22.71 -7.83
CA ARG A 226 20.71 -23.59 -8.15
C ARG A 226 21.67 -22.97 -9.17
N GLU A 227 21.16 -22.17 -10.15
CA GLU A 227 22.05 -21.40 -11.03
C GLU A 227 22.84 -20.34 -10.25
N VAL A 228 22.24 -19.69 -9.24
CA VAL A 228 23.00 -18.80 -8.32
C VAL A 228 24.14 -19.56 -7.66
N LEU A 229 23.89 -20.75 -7.09
CA LEU A 229 24.92 -21.55 -6.42
C LEU A 229 26.00 -22.10 -7.37
N LYS A 230 25.69 -22.33 -8.66
CA LYS A 230 26.72 -22.66 -9.66
C LYS A 230 27.69 -21.51 -9.90
N LEU A 231 27.20 -20.27 -9.83
CA LEU A 231 28.03 -19.08 -10.04
C LEU A 231 28.75 -18.64 -8.76
N ASP A 232 28.12 -18.81 -7.60
CA ASP A 232 28.65 -18.50 -6.28
C ASP A 232 28.21 -19.57 -5.25
N PRO A 233 28.99 -20.64 -5.08
CA PRO A 233 28.66 -21.75 -4.18
C PRO A 233 28.58 -21.36 -2.69
N HIS A 234 29.11 -20.23 -2.31
CA HIS A 234 29.14 -19.75 -0.93
C HIS A 234 28.17 -18.57 -0.69
N ARG A 235 27.25 -18.36 -1.61
CA ARG A 235 26.27 -17.27 -1.51
C ARG A 235 25.34 -17.47 -0.30
N PRO A 236 25.39 -16.58 0.70
CA PRO A 236 24.57 -16.73 1.91
C PRO A 236 23.07 -16.74 1.60
N ASN A 237 22.31 -17.46 2.40
CA ASN A 237 20.86 -17.57 2.34
C ASN A 237 20.27 -18.30 1.11
N ILE A 238 21.05 -18.74 0.14
CA ILE A 238 20.49 -19.43 -1.04
C ILE A 238 20.11 -20.87 -0.69
N HIS A 239 20.94 -21.58 0.03
CA HIS A 239 20.59 -22.91 0.52
C HIS A 239 19.34 -22.86 1.42
N TYR A 240 19.26 -21.87 2.32
CA TYR A 240 18.07 -21.65 3.13
C TYR A 240 16.80 -21.44 2.27
N ARG A 241 16.88 -20.59 1.22
CA ARG A 241 15.74 -20.35 0.33
C ARG A 241 15.33 -21.60 -0.45
N ILE A 242 16.28 -22.39 -0.94
CA ILE A 242 15.99 -23.69 -1.59
C ILE A 242 15.26 -24.60 -0.60
N GLY A 243 15.78 -24.76 0.62
CA GLY A 243 15.19 -25.58 1.66
C GLY A 243 13.74 -25.15 1.97
N ARG A 244 13.49 -23.86 2.13
CA ARG A 244 12.14 -23.33 2.34
C ARG A 244 11.19 -23.59 1.17
N THR A 245 11.67 -23.42 -0.05
CA THR A 245 10.89 -23.67 -1.27
C THR A 245 10.56 -25.16 -1.41
N LEU A 246 11.50 -26.05 -1.04
CA LEU A 246 11.27 -27.49 -0.95
C LEU A 246 10.23 -27.86 0.10
N LEU A 247 10.27 -27.24 1.29
CA LEU A 247 9.24 -27.46 2.31
C LEU A 247 7.86 -26.98 1.86
N SER A 248 7.79 -25.85 1.17
CA SER A 248 6.55 -25.37 0.57
C SER A 248 5.99 -26.36 -0.44
N ARG A 249 6.84 -26.94 -1.29
CA ARG A 249 6.45 -28.01 -2.23
C ARG A 249 6.03 -29.29 -1.52
N TYR A 250 6.73 -29.66 -0.46
CA TYR A 250 6.36 -30.80 0.38
C TYR A 250 4.98 -30.64 1.01
N GLN A 251 4.62 -29.45 1.48
CA GLN A 251 3.30 -29.18 2.03
C GLN A 251 2.16 -29.39 1.01
N LEU A 252 2.43 -29.16 -0.27
CA LEU A 252 1.46 -29.36 -1.35
C LEU A 252 1.36 -30.82 -1.80
N ASN A 253 2.49 -31.50 -1.94
CA ASN A 253 2.59 -32.79 -2.62
C ASN A 253 2.87 -33.98 -1.67
N HIS A 254 3.27 -33.69 -0.43
CA HIS A 254 3.68 -34.68 0.59
C HIS A 254 4.79 -35.64 0.12
N THR A 255 5.69 -35.18 -0.77
CA THR A 255 6.80 -35.95 -1.31
C THR A 255 7.93 -36.03 -0.28
N PRO A 256 8.23 -37.22 0.32
CA PRO A 256 9.25 -37.34 1.38
C PRO A 256 10.64 -36.86 0.96
N GLU A 257 10.97 -37.04 -0.31
CA GLU A 257 12.23 -36.60 -0.90
C GLU A 257 12.43 -35.08 -0.78
N ASP A 258 11.37 -34.28 -0.97
CA ASP A 258 11.44 -32.82 -0.84
C ASP A 258 11.84 -32.41 0.58
N ARG A 259 11.27 -33.06 1.59
CA ARG A 259 11.65 -32.80 2.99
C ARG A 259 13.08 -33.23 3.29
N ALA A 260 13.49 -34.39 2.77
CA ALA A 260 14.86 -34.87 2.95
C ALA A 260 15.89 -33.93 2.30
N GLU A 261 15.60 -33.45 1.09
CA GLU A 261 16.44 -32.47 0.40
C GLU A 261 16.45 -31.13 1.14
N ALA A 262 15.32 -30.67 1.67
CA ALA A 262 15.26 -29.46 2.48
C ALA A 262 16.17 -29.50 3.70
N VAL A 263 16.21 -30.66 4.40
CA VAL A 263 17.15 -30.85 5.52
C VAL A 263 18.60 -30.66 5.06
N GLN A 264 18.99 -31.29 3.94
CA GLN A 264 20.35 -31.17 3.40
C GLN A 264 20.68 -29.71 3.05
N GLU A 265 19.75 -29.00 2.46
CA GLU A 265 19.93 -27.60 2.10
C GLU A 265 20.11 -26.71 3.34
N PHE A 266 19.31 -26.91 4.40
CA PHE A 266 19.50 -26.17 5.64
C PHE A 266 20.83 -26.50 6.34
N GLU A 267 21.26 -27.78 6.31
CA GLU A 267 22.56 -28.19 6.83
C GLU A 267 23.72 -27.52 6.06
N GLN A 268 23.59 -27.36 4.73
CA GLN A 268 24.57 -26.66 3.91
C GLN A 268 24.60 -25.17 4.24
N GLU A 269 23.45 -24.53 4.44
CA GLU A 269 23.41 -23.15 4.90
C GLU A 269 24.15 -22.97 6.23
N LEU A 270 23.96 -23.89 7.18
CA LEU A 270 24.63 -23.83 8.49
C LEU A 270 26.13 -24.11 8.41
N GLN A 271 26.64 -24.76 7.34
CA GLN A 271 28.08 -24.86 7.11
C GLN A 271 28.66 -23.52 6.66
N LEU A 272 27.89 -22.69 5.95
CA LEU A 272 28.28 -21.35 5.50
C LEU A 272 28.06 -20.29 6.57
N ASP A 273 26.92 -20.35 7.24
CA ASP A 273 26.50 -19.47 8.31
C ASP A 273 25.95 -20.26 9.50
N PRO A 274 26.80 -20.68 10.44
CA PRO A 274 26.36 -21.41 11.63
C PRO A 274 25.36 -20.64 12.51
N GLY A 275 25.28 -19.33 12.36
CA GLY A 275 24.39 -18.43 13.11
C GLY A 275 23.05 -18.17 12.43
N ASN A 276 22.76 -18.81 11.29
CA ASN A 276 21.48 -18.61 10.59
C ASN A 276 20.31 -19.21 11.40
N ALA A 277 19.75 -18.36 12.28
CA ALA A 277 18.67 -18.76 13.19
C ALA A 277 17.44 -19.31 12.46
N ASN A 278 17.15 -18.80 11.24
CA ASN A 278 16.04 -19.29 10.45
C ASN A 278 16.27 -20.73 9.96
N ALA A 279 17.47 -21.05 9.48
CA ALA A 279 17.78 -22.41 9.06
C ALA A 279 17.78 -23.39 10.23
N ILE A 280 18.29 -22.96 11.40
CA ILE A 280 18.23 -23.76 12.64
C ILE A 280 16.78 -23.99 13.06
N TYR A 281 15.93 -22.98 12.99
CA TYR A 281 14.50 -23.07 13.32
C TYR A 281 13.78 -24.07 12.41
N GLU A 282 13.98 -24.00 11.09
CA GLU A 282 13.33 -24.94 10.17
C GLU A 282 13.75 -26.39 10.43
N LEU A 283 15.03 -26.65 10.72
CA LEU A 283 15.49 -27.97 11.14
C LEU A 283 14.84 -28.40 12.45
N ALA A 284 14.74 -27.50 13.43
CA ALA A 284 14.08 -27.79 14.69
C ALA A 284 12.61 -28.20 14.50
N GLU A 285 11.87 -27.50 13.64
CA GLU A 285 10.48 -27.81 13.30
C GLU A 285 10.36 -29.17 12.60
N ILE A 286 11.26 -29.51 11.69
CA ILE A 286 11.28 -30.81 11.02
C ILE A 286 11.48 -31.95 12.06
N HIS A 287 12.46 -31.80 12.97
CA HIS A 287 12.70 -32.81 14.04
C HIS A 287 11.51 -32.88 15.00
N ARG A 288 10.90 -31.77 15.36
CA ARG A 288 9.71 -31.75 16.22
C ARG A 288 8.55 -32.51 15.58
N GLN A 289 8.30 -32.30 14.27
CA GLN A 289 7.26 -33.03 13.54
C GLN A 289 7.53 -34.52 13.40
N GLN A 290 8.81 -34.90 13.42
CA GLN A 290 9.24 -36.33 13.46
C GLN A 290 9.20 -36.92 14.86
N ASN A 291 8.75 -36.15 15.86
CA ASN A 291 8.77 -36.51 17.28
C ASN A 291 10.16 -36.77 17.86
N GLU A 292 11.19 -36.20 17.25
CA GLU A 292 12.59 -36.21 17.71
C GLU A 292 12.83 -35.04 18.67
N LEU A 293 12.09 -35.06 19.80
CA LEU A 293 11.93 -33.90 20.68
C LEU A 293 13.24 -33.37 21.29
N ASP A 294 14.19 -34.27 21.61
CA ASP A 294 15.48 -33.85 22.19
C ASP A 294 16.35 -33.12 21.15
N GLN A 295 16.27 -33.49 19.88
CA GLN A 295 16.99 -32.83 18.82
C GLN A 295 16.32 -31.45 18.52
N ALA A 296 15.01 -31.45 18.45
CA ALA A 296 14.23 -30.23 18.24
C ALA A 296 14.52 -29.19 19.35
N GLN A 297 14.55 -29.61 20.62
CA GLN A 297 14.84 -28.74 21.75
C GLN A 297 16.23 -28.09 21.58
N ARG A 298 17.27 -28.91 21.33
CA ARG A 298 18.64 -28.36 21.16
C ARG A 298 18.73 -27.33 20.03
N LEU A 299 18.03 -27.59 18.93
CA LEU A 299 18.04 -26.68 17.78
C LEU A 299 17.28 -25.38 18.09
N PHE A 300 16.09 -25.46 18.70
CA PHE A 300 15.39 -24.22 19.12
C PHE A 300 16.21 -23.40 20.12
N GLU A 301 16.83 -24.05 21.11
CA GLU A 301 17.72 -23.39 22.06
C GLU A 301 18.90 -22.71 21.33
N SER A 302 19.47 -23.37 20.34
CA SER A 302 20.52 -22.81 19.48
C SER A 302 20.02 -21.61 18.67
N ALA A 303 18.85 -21.67 18.05
CA ALA A 303 18.27 -20.55 17.32
C ALA A 303 18.08 -19.34 18.24
N LEU A 304 17.57 -19.55 19.45
CA LEU A 304 17.36 -18.51 20.46
C LEU A 304 18.66 -17.96 21.07
N GLN A 305 19.76 -18.71 21.01
CA GLN A 305 21.07 -18.21 21.40
C GLN A 305 21.59 -17.17 20.41
N TYR A 306 21.34 -17.35 19.10
CA TYR A 306 21.69 -16.38 18.06
C TYR A 306 20.70 -15.22 17.96
N TYR A 307 19.39 -15.53 18.09
CA TYR A 307 18.33 -14.53 18.03
C TYR A 307 17.32 -14.72 19.16
N PRO A 308 17.55 -14.09 20.33
CA PRO A 308 16.73 -14.29 21.53
C PRO A 308 15.25 -13.86 21.38
N ASP A 309 14.99 -12.92 20.47
CA ASP A 309 13.67 -12.36 20.19
C ASP A 309 12.97 -13.04 18.99
N PHE A 310 13.40 -14.25 18.66
CA PHE A 310 12.76 -15.06 17.62
C PHE A 310 11.47 -15.68 18.18
N GLU A 311 10.35 -15.03 17.96
CA GLU A 311 9.05 -15.39 18.56
C GLU A 311 8.65 -16.82 18.22
N GLU A 312 8.72 -17.20 16.92
CA GLU A 312 8.33 -18.53 16.46
C GLU A 312 9.22 -19.63 17.08
N ALA A 313 10.50 -19.36 17.30
CA ALA A 313 11.40 -20.29 17.99
C ALA A 313 11.08 -20.40 19.48
N GLN A 314 10.62 -19.33 20.14
CA GLN A 314 10.12 -19.36 21.51
C GLN A 314 8.89 -20.28 21.61
N VAL A 315 7.92 -20.15 20.70
CA VAL A 315 6.72 -21.00 20.63
C VAL A 315 7.08 -22.45 20.30
N GLY A 316 8.00 -22.67 19.35
CA GLY A 316 8.48 -23.99 18.94
C GLY A 316 9.15 -24.75 20.08
N LEU A 317 10.08 -24.06 20.79
CA LEU A 317 10.75 -24.61 21.98
C LEU A 317 9.74 -24.98 23.07
N ALA A 318 8.84 -24.04 23.39
CA ALA A 318 7.83 -24.29 24.40
C ALA A 318 6.90 -25.45 24.04
N THR A 319 6.49 -25.54 22.76
CA THR A 319 5.67 -26.67 22.28
C THR A 319 6.42 -27.99 22.41
N THR A 320 7.72 -28.01 22.12
CA THR A 320 8.60 -29.18 22.28
C THR A 320 8.70 -29.59 23.75
N LEU A 321 8.93 -28.63 24.66
CA LEU A 321 9.01 -28.87 26.11
C LEU A 321 7.66 -29.36 26.67
N MET A 322 6.54 -28.82 26.18
CA MET A 322 5.21 -29.35 26.55
C MET A 322 5.03 -30.80 26.13
N ALA A 323 5.47 -31.15 24.92
CA ALA A 323 5.44 -32.54 24.45
C ALA A 323 6.34 -33.47 25.27
N GLN A 324 7.44 -32.97 25.81
CA GLN A 324 8.31 -33.67 26.76
C GLN A 324 7.78 -33.69 28.22
N GLN A 325 6.56 -33.18 28.46
CA GLN A 325 5.96 -33.05 29.78
C GLN A 325 6.75 -32.15 30.76
N LYS A 326 7.34 -31.10 30.25
CA LYS A 326 8.12 -30.08 31.00
C LYS A 326 7.45 -28.70 30.96
N PRO A 327 6.20 -28.52 31.46
CA PRO A 327 5.47 -27.26 31.35
C PRO A 327 6.10 -26.11 32.11
N ASP A 328 6.83 -26.42 33.20
CA ASP A 328 7.60 -25.42 33.98
C ASP A 328 8.70 -24.74 33.15
N LEU A 329 9.37 -25.50 32.29
CA LEU A 329 10.37 -24.99 31.38
C LEU A 329 9.74 -24.30 30.16
N ALA A 330 8.58 -24.73 29.73
CA ALA A 330 7.85 -24.11 28.58
C ALA A 330 7.29 -22.72 28.91
N LEU A 331 6.83 -22.51 30.15
CA LEU A 331 6.12 -21.32 30.57
C LEU A 331 6.87 -20.00 30.27
N PRO A 332 8.16 -19.82 30.64
CA PRO A 332 8.88 -18.56 30.38
C PRO A 332 9.02 -18.25 28.88
N HIS A 333 9.16 -19.27 28.04
CA HIS A 333 9.24 -19.10 26.58
C HIS A 333 7.91 -18.60 26.00
N LEU A 334 6.79 -19.15 26.45
CA LEU A 334 5.45 -18.70 26.02
C LEU A 334 5.14 -17.28 26.52
N GLN A 335 5.53 -16.96 27.75
CA GLN A 335 5.41 -15.59 28.27
C GLN A 335 6.25 -14.61 27.42
N ARG A 336 7.45 -15.02 26.99
CA ARG A 336 8.26 -14.19 26.09
C ARG A 336 7.61 -14.05 24.72
N ALA A 337 7.09 -15.13 24.13
CA ALA A 337 6.41 -15.12 22.82
C ALA A 337 5.25 -14.12 22.79
N VAL A 338 4.34 -14.14 23.77
CA VAL A 338 3.19 -13.22 23.81
C VAL A 338 3.58 -11.76 24.08
N VAL A 339 4.78 -11.53 24.62
CA VAL A 339 5.35 -10.17 24.74
C VAL A 339 5.93 -9.71 23.42
N LEU A 340 6.59 -10.59 22.67
CA LEU A 340 7.15 -10.28 21.35
C LEU A 340 6.07 -10.07 20.30
N ASN A 341 5.04 -10.91 20.32
CA ASN A 341 3.88 -10.83 19.43
C ASN A 341 2.58 -11.04 20.23
N ALA A 342 1.96 -9.94 20.63
CA ALA A 342 0.72 -9.96 21.39
C ALA A 342 -0.51 -10.43 20.56
N ASP A 343 -0.38 -10.48 19.24
CA ASP A 343 -1.44 -10.87 18.31
C ASP A 343 -1.32 -12.32 17.82
N ASP A 344 -0.32 -13.08 18.29
CA ASP A 344 -0.22 -14.52 18.00
C ASP A 344 -1.21 -15.33 18.85
N GLU A 345 -2.30 -15.80 18.22
CA GLU A 345 -3.30 -16.64 18.88
C GLU A 345 -2.73 -18.00 19.33
N VAL A 346 -1.74 -18.53 18.60
CA VAL A 346 -1.15 -19.85 18.93
C VAL A 346 -0.33 -19.75 20.21
N ALA A 347 0.47 -18.69 20.38
CA ALA A 347 1.24 -18.45 21.60
C ALA A 347 0.32 -18.33 22.82
N TRP A 348 -0.76 -17.56 22.74
CA TRP A 348 -1.74 -17.46 23.83
C TRP A 348 -2.41 -18.77 24.18
N TYR A 349 -2.79 -19.56 23.17
CA TYR A 349 -3.38 -20.88 23.41
C TYR A 349 -2.39 -21.83 24.09
N ARG A 350 -1.13 -21.85 23.63
CA ARG A 350 -0.06 -22.66 24.25
C ARG A 350 0.26 -22.20 25.67
N LEU A 351 0.26 -20.91 25.93
CA LEU A 351 0.41 -20.33 27.27
C LEU A 351 -0.69 -20.86 28.22
N ALA A 352 -1.94 -20.81 27.76
CA ALA A 352 -3.04 -21.35 28.57
C ALA A 352 -2.92 -22.85 28.84
N GLN A 353 -2.37 -23.64 27.89
CA GLN A 353 -2.10 -25.06 28.10
C GLN A 353 -0.99 -25.29 29.14
N ALA A 354 0.08 -24.51 29.12
CA ALA A 354 1.17 -24.57 30.10
C ALA A 354 0.67 -24.21 31.50
N ASP A 355 -0.09 -23.11 31.64
CA ASP A 355 -0.69 -22.70 32.90
C ASP A 355 -1.66 -23.77 33.46
N ARG A 356 -2.47 -24.39 32.58
CA ARG A 356 -3.33 -25.50 32.96
C ARG A 356 -2.52 -26.66 33.54
N ALA A 357 -1.43 -27.07 32.89
CA ALA A 357 -0.58 -28.16 33.31
C ALA A 357 0.09 -27.91 34.67
N LEU A 358 0.38 -26.61 34.96
CA LEU A 358 0.98 -26.16 36.23
C LEU A 358 -0.06 -25.85 37.32
N GLY A 359 -1.37 -25.88 37.00
CA GLY A 359 -2.43 -25.56 37.96
C GLY A 359 -2.67 -24.04 38.17
N ASN A 360 -2.12 -23.18 37.33
CA ASN A 360 -2.22 -21.73 37.40
C ASN A 360 -3.57 -21.22 36.83
N LYS A 361 -4.67 -21.49 37.50
CA LYS A 361 -6.04 -21.30 36.98
C LYS A 361 -6.34 -19.85 36.56
N ASP A 362 -5.85 -18.86 37.31
CA ASP A 362 -6.12 -17.46 37.02
C ASP A 362 -5.40 -17.00 35.76
N GLU A 363 -4.13 -17.38 35.58
CA GLU A 363 -3.33 -17.06 34.39
C GLU A 363 -3.85 -17.81 33.16
N GLN A 364 -4.23 -19.09 33.31
CA GLN A 364 -4.91 -19.86 32.25
C GLN A 364 -6.15 -19.13 31.74
N THR A 365 -7.00 -18.61 32.66
CA THR A 365 -8.23 -17.90 32.28
C THR A 365 -7.93 -16.62 31.51
N LYS A 366 -6.91 -15.87 31.92
CA LYS A 366 -6.46 -14.67 31.21
C LYS A 366 -5.94 -14.99 29.79
N ALA A 367 -5.10 -16.01 29.68
CA ALA A 367 -4.53 -16.42 28.40
C ALA A 367 -5.63 -16.91 27.44
N LEU A 368 -6.59 -17.71 27.91
CA LEU A 368 -7.74 -18.14 27.11
C LEU A 368 -8.62 -16.96 26.66
N ALA A 369 -8.82 -15.96 27.51
CA ALA A 369 -9.58 -14.76 27.13
C ALA A 369 -8.92 -13.99 25.99
N GLN A 370 -7.58 -13.85 26.01
CA GLN A 370 -6.83 -13.22 24.90
C GLN A 370 -6.90 -14.06 23.61
N PHE A 371 -6.70 -15.34 23.69
CA PHE A 371 -6.88 -16.28 22.56
C PHE A 371 -8.26 -16.12 21.92
N GLN A 372 -9.34 -16.14 22.74
CA GLN A 372 -10.71 -15.99 22.25
C GLN A 372 -10.95 -14.64 21.59
N ARG A 373 -10.40 -13.57 22.15
CA ARG A 373 -10.48 -12.21 21.57
C ARG A 373 -9.85 -12.17 20.18
N LEU A 374 -8.60 -12.65 20.05
CA LEU A 374 -7.88 -12.65 18.79
C LEU A 374 -8.59 -13.48 17.73
N ARG A 375 -9.01 -14.68 18.08
CA ARG A 375 -9.76 -15.58 17.18
C ARG A 375 -11.07 -14.94 16.69
N SER A 376 -11.78 -14.23 17.57
CA SER A 376 -13.00 -13.50 17.21
C SER A 376 -12.70 -12.35 16.24
N GLN A 377 -11.61 -11.64 16.43
CA GLN A 377 -11.18 -10.56 15.53
C GLN A 377 -10.82 -11.09 14.13
N ILE A 378 -10.08 -12.19 14.06
CA ILE A 378 -9.72 -12.85 12.79
C ILE A 378 -10.99 -13.32 12.05
N ALA A 379 -11.93 -13.96 12.73
CA ALA A 379 -13.18 -14.43 12.13
C ALA A 379 -14.04 -13.26 11.57
N LEU A 380 -14.07 -12.12 12.26
CA LEU A 380 -14.76 -10.91 11.79
C LEU A 380 -14.07 -10.29 10.55
N GLN A 381 -12.75 -10.27 10.52
CA GLN A 381 -11.99 -9.76 9.38
C GLN A 381 -12.15 -10.64 8.11
N GLN A 382 -12.28 -11.94 8.30
CA GLN A 382 -12.47 -12.89 7.19
C GLN A 382 -13.93 -12.94 6.69
N GLY A 383 -14.85 -12.23 7.31
CA GLY A 383 -16.27 -12.20 6.93
C GLY A 383 -16.99 -13.55 7.09
N THR A 384 -16.40 -14.49 7.84
CA THR A 384 -16.89 -15.87 7.95
C THR A 384 -17.94 -16.08 9.02
N SER A 385 -18.20 -15.09 9.90
CA SER A 385 -19.19 -15.24 11.00
C SER A 385 -19.69 -13.88 11.52
N THR A 386 -20.92 -13.86 12.00
CA THR A 386 -21.42 -12.71 12.77
C THR A 386 -20.87 -12.77 14.22
N PRO A 387 -20.75 -11.63 14.92
CA PRO A 387 -20.20 -11.59 16.29
C PRO A 387 -20.85 -12.57 17.27
N GLY A 388 -22.13 -12.90 17.07
CA GLY A 388 -22.88 -13.82 17.93
C GLY A 388 -22.63 -15.30 17.63
N GLU A 389 -22.25 -15.66 16.39
CA GLU A 389 -21.93 -17.03 16.00
C GLU A 389 -20.53 -17.43 16.43
N VAL A 390 -19.57 -16.49 16.33
CA VAL A 390 -18.19 -16.70 16.79
C VAL A 390 -18.17 -17.03 18.28
N THR A 391 -18.92 -16.31 19.10
CA THR A 391 -19.00 -16.54 20.54
C THR A 391 -19.58 -17.93 20.87
N LYS A 392 -20.60 -18.38 20.13
CA LYS A 392 -21.18 -19.72 20.32
C LYS A 392 -20.23 -20.85 19.92
N GLN A 393 -19.54 -20.71 18.79
CA GLN A 393 -18.60 -21.72 18.31
C GLN A 393 -17.37 -21.87 19.22
N VAL A 394 -16.86 -20.75 19.75
CA VAL A 394 -15.72 -20.74 20.66
C VAL A 394 -16.10 -21.39 22.00
N LEU A 395 -17.31 -21.17 22.51
CA LEU A 395 -17.79 -21.80 23.74
C LEU A 395 -18.04 -23.30 23.58
N GLN A 396 -18.56 -23.73 22.42
CA GLN A 396 -18.78 -25.17 22.12
C GLN A 396 -17.48 -25.95 21.91
N ASN A 397 -16.45 -25.35 21.32
CA ASN A 397 -15.15 -26.02 21.09
C ASN A 397 -14.23 -25.98 22.32
N GLY A 398 -14.53 -25.18 23.33
CA GLY A 398 -13.82 -25.14 24.61
C GLY A 398 -14.24 -26.19 25.62
N GLU A 399 -15.35 -26.91 25.38
CA GLU A 399 -15.85 -27.99 26.26
C GLU A 399 -15.48 -29.38 25.78
N VAL A 400 -14.83 -29.55 24.62
CA VAL A 400 -14.43 -30.85 24.04
C VAL A 400 -12.92 -30.85 23.80
N GLN A 401 -12.14 -31.18 24.83
CA GLN A 401 -10.94 -32.01 24.87
C GLN A 401 -10.18 -31.85 26.19
#